data_69ddf79738f9b46b38409499daf768a9
#
_entry.id   69ddf79738f9b46b38409499daf768a9
#
_cell.length_a   1.000
_cell.length_b   1.000
_cell.length_c   1.000
_cell.angle_alpha   90.00
_cell.angle_beta   90.00
_cell.angle_gamma   90.00
#
_symmetry.space_group_name_H-M   'P 1'
#
loop_
_entity.id
_entity.type
_entity.pdbx_description
1 polymer ?
#
loop_
_entity_poly.entity_id
_entity_poly.type
_entity_poly.pdbx_seq_one_letter_code
_entity_poly.pdbx_strand_id
1 'polypeptide(L)'
;MVGMGQNGIFYAGASGIGGAKIVCRDVSVHYHDKPAIQNISIKVPDKAVTSLIGPSGCGKSTFLRCLNRMNDTIEGAQVDGEILMDGQNINSAEIDPVLLRAKVGMVFQKPNPFPKSVYDNVAYGPRIHGLAGSKAELDQMVGVSLQKAGLWSEVKDRLNDAATSLSGGQQQRLCIARAIAISPEVILMDEPCSALDPIATARIEELIDELRLRFCIIIVTHSMQQAARVSQKTAFFNAGELVEFGDTETIFTNPAEQRTQDYITGRFG
;
A
#
# COMPACT_ATOMS: atom_id res chain seq x y z
N MET A 1 -26.19 19.70 -22.72
CA MET A 1 -24.92 20.45 -22.68
C MET A 1 -24.84 21.15 -21.33
N VAL A 2 -24.16 20.56 -20.37
CA VAL A 2 -23.78 21.23 -19.14
C VAL A 2 -22.31 20.86 -18.96
N GLY A 3 -21.44 21.89 -19.01
CA GLY A 3 -20.00 21.74 -18.94
C GLY A 3 -19.56 21.31 -17.56
N MET A 4 -18.84 20.22 -17.50
CA MET A 4 -18.04 19.84 -16.33
C MET A 4 -16.80 20.68 -16.29
N GLY A 5 -16.60 21.43 -15.20
CA GLY A 5 -15.44 22.25 -14.91
C GLY A 5 -14.19 21.39 -14.82
N GLN A 6 -13.21 21.78 -15.62
CA GLN A 6 -11.85 21.28 -15.58
C GLN A 6 -11.19 21.79 -14.29
N ASN A 7 -10.75 20.87 -13.41
CA ASN A 7 -9.60 21.10 -12.52
C ASN A 7 -9.19 19.76 -11.90
N GLY A 8 -8.04 19.27 -12.28
CA GLY A 8 -7.43 18.05 -11.76
C GLY A 8 -6.87 17.18 -12.89
N ILE A 9 -5.90 17.71 -13.63
CA ILE A 9 -5.31 17.00 -14.77
C ILE A 9 -4.32 15.96 -14.24
N PHE A 10 -4.79 14.73 -14.03
CA PHE A 10 -3.92 13.58 -14.16
C PHE A 10 -3.99 13.11 -15.62
N TYR A 11 -2.92 13.34 -16.36
CA TYR A 11 -2.81 12.77 -17.71
C TYR A 11 -2.73 11.25 -17.60
N ALA A 12 -3.67 10.54 -18.22
CA ALA A 12 -3.56 9.13 -18.46
C ALA A 12 -2.40 8.89 -19.45
N GLY A 13 -1.42 8.07 -19.05
CA GLY A 13 -0.46 7.43 -19.95
C GLY A 13 0.83 8.18 -20.25
N ALA A 14 1.67 8.38 -19.25
CA ALA A 14 3.11 8.30 -19.49
C ALA A 14 3.57 6.97 -18.86
N SER A 15 3.95 5.99 -19.68
CA SER A 15 4.66 4.80 -19.21
C SER A 15 5.86 5.28 -18.39
N GLY A 16 5.89 4.90 -17.10
CA GLY A 16 6.90 5.34 -16.15
C GLY A 16 8.30 5.17 -16.70
N ILE A 17 9.23 5.99 -16.26
CA ILE A 17 10.63 5.97 -16.68
C ILE A 17 11.20 4.56 -16.46
N GLY A 18 11.30 3.77 -17.53
CA GLY A 18 11.85 2.41 -17.50
C GLY A 18 10.95 1.36 -16.83
N GLY A 19 9.60 1.46 -16.90
CA GLY A 19 8.68 0.45 -16.35
C GLY A 19 8.45 0.57 -14.83
N ALA A 20 8.94 1.61 -14.17
CA ALA A 20 8.68 1.87 -12.76
C ALA A 20 7.39 2.68 -12.59
N LYS A 21 6.53 2.24 -11.65
CA LYS A 21 5.30 2.96 -11.24
C LYS A 21 5.63 4.15 -10.36
N ILE A 22 6.56 3.97 -9.42
CA ILE A 22 7.02 5.02 -8.52
C ILE A 22 8.52 5.14 -8.60
N VAL A 23 9.02 6.38 -8.69
CA VAL A 23 10.45 6.70 -8.63
C VAL A 23 10.67 7.71 -7.52
N CYS A 24 11.45 7.32 -6.52
CA CYS A 24 11.88 8.20 -5.43
C CYS A 24 13.34 8.61 -5.67
N ARG A 25 13.65 9.89 -5.42
CA ARG A 25 14.99 10.46 -5.51
C ARG A 25 15.27 11.26 -4.26
N ASP A 26 16.29 10.83 -3.52
CA ASP A 26 16.81 11.49 -2.30
C ASP A 26 15.74 11.88 -1.29
N VAL A 27 14.73 10.99 -1.13
CA VAL A 27 13.61 11.22 -0.22
C VAL A 27 14.09 11.15 1.22
N SER A 28 13.86 12.23 1.97
CA SER A 28 14.17 12.35 3.39
C SER A 28 12.94 12.81 4.16
N VAL A 29 12.79 12.34 5.39
CA VAL A 29 11.70 12.75 6.28
C VAL A 29 12.26 13.10 7.64
N HIS A 30 11.84 14.25 8.13
CA HIS A 30 12.12 14.72 9.50
C HIS A 30 10.81 14.87 10.27
N TYR A 31 10.80 14.48 11.52
CA TYR A 31 9.76 14.82 12.49
C TYR A 31 10.34 15.83 13.46
N HIS A 32 9.89 17.09 13.35
CA HIS A 32 10.56 18.23 13.94
C HIS A 32 12.05 18.26 13.51
N ASP A 33 12.98 18.25 14.45
CA ASP A 33 14.43 18.25 14.17
C ASP A 33 15.06 16.85 14.08
N LYS A 34 14.25 15.78 14.15
CA LYS A 34 14.77 14.41 14.16
C LYS A 34 14.61 13.75 12.80
N PRO A 35 15.70 13.33 12.14
CA PRO A 35 15.61 12.57 10.91
C PRO A 35 14.99 11.18 11.18
N ALA A 36 14.02 10.79 10.35
CA ALA A 36 13.39 9.48 10.38
C ALA A 36 13.86 8.59 9.24
N ILE A 37 14.03 9.18 8.04
CA ILE A 37 14.65 8.54 6.88
C ILE A 37 15.47 9.58 6.12
N GLN A 38 16.54 9.13 5.42
CA GLN A 38 17.49 10.00 4.74
C GLN A 38 17.87 9.46 3.37
N ASN A 39 17.77 10.31 2.35
CA ASN A 39 18.27 10.09 0.99
C ASN A 39 17.82 8.78 0.33
N ILE A 40 16.55 8.40 0.52
CA ILE A 40 16.01 7.19 -0.06
C ILE A 40 15.78 7.38 -1.57
N SER A 41 16.52 6.62 -2.38
CA SER A 41 16.35 6.58 -3.83
C SER A 41 16.01 5.16 -4.29
N ILE A 42 14.80 4.97 -4.87
CA ILE A 42 14.27 3.65 -5.24
C ILE A 42 13.34 3.75 -6.45
N LYS A 43 13.32 2.70 -7.28
CA LYS A 43 12.38 2.55 -8.40
C LYS A 43 11.48 1.35 -8.17
N VAL A 44 10.21 1.61 -7.86
CA VAL A 44 9.20 0.58 -7.62
C VAL A 44 8.53 0.17 -8.92
N PRO A 45 8.60 -1.11 -9.34
CA PRO A 45 8.00 -1.58 -10.57
C PRO A 45 6.47 -1.58 -10.50
N ASP A 46 5.81 -1.44 -11.67
CA ASP A 46 4.38 -1.63 -11.80
C ASP A 46 4.01 -3.13 -11.75
N LYS A 47 2.78 -3.44 -11.32
CA LYS A 47 2.22 -4.82 -11.31
C LYS A 47 3.18 -5.85 -10.68
N ALA A 48 3.73 -5.48 -9.56
CA ALA A 48 4.62 -6.30 -8.76
C ALA A 48 4.47 -5.96 -7.29
N VAL A 49 4.95 -6.84 -6.43
CA VAL A 49 5.07 -6.59 -4.99
C VAL A 49 6.50 -6.17 -4.68
N THR A 50 6.64 -5.02 -4.03
CA THR A 50 7.91 -4.59 -3.43
C THR A 50 7.79 -4.67 -1.92
N SER A 51 8.58 -5.50 -1.26
CA SER A 51 8.63 -5.58 0.20
C SER A 51 9.66 -4.61 0.78
N LEU A 52 9.29 -3.96 1.88
CA LEU A 52 10.17 -3.15 2.72
C LEU A 52 10.45 -3.96 4.00
N ILE A 53 11.68 -4.40 4.19
CA ILE A 53 12.12 -5.19 5.36
C ILE A 53 13.14 -4.41 6.18
N GLY A 54 13.35 -4.81 7.42
CA GLY A 54 14.34 -4.19 8.34
C GLY A 54 13.84 -4.15 9.79
N PRO A 55 14.69 -3.78 10.73
CA PRO A 55 14.36 -3.70 12.15
C PRO A 55 13.18 -2.77 12.45
N SER A 56 12.55 -2.95 13.61
CA SER A 56 11.51 -2.03 14.08
C SER A 56 12.07 -0.62 14.23
N GLY A 57 11.30 0.39 13.82
CA GLY A 57 11.71 1.79 13.93
C GLY A 57 12.73 2.29 12.91
N CYS A 58 13.16 1.47 11.93
CA CYS A 58 14.14 1.90 10.92
C CYS A 58 13.56 2.77 9.77
N GLY A 59 12.30 3.21 9.84
CA GLY A 59 11.72 4.16 8.89
C GLY A 59 10.82 3.58 7.79
N LYS A 60 10.58 2.25 7.71
CA LYS A 60 9.76 1.61 6.67
C LYS A 60 8.36 2.21 6.53
N SER A 61 7.62 2.28 7.63
CA SER A 61 6.25 2.86 7.62
C SER A 61 6.27 4.36 7.36
N THR A 62 7.33 5.07 7.77
CA THR A 62 7.53 6.48 7.43
C THR A 62 7.68 6.64 5.92
N PHE A 63 8.54 5.83 5.28
CA PHE A 63 8.70 5.84 3.83
C PHE A 63 7.40 5.44 3.12
N LEU A 64 6.72 4.37 3.57
CA LEU A 64 5.44 3.95 2.99
C LEU A 64 4.42 5.09 2.97
N ARG A 65 4.32 5.86 4.06
CA ARG A 65 3.40 7.01 4.19
C ARG A 65 3.78 8.22 3.34
N CYS A 66 5.01 8.33 2.85
CA CYS A 66 5.39 9.35 1.87
C CYS A 66 4.64 9.14 0.55
N LEU A 67 4.45 7.88 0.14
CA LEU A 67 3.92 7.52 -1.16
C LEU A 67 2.43 7.90 -1.37
N ASN A 68 1.70 8.24 -0.30
CA ASN A 68 0.33 8.76 -0.34
C ASN A 68 0.15 10.07 0.43
N ARG A 69 1.26 10.73 0.78
CA ARG A 69 1.28 11.99 1.51
C ARG A 69 0.59 11.93 2.89
N MET A 70 0.57 10.74 3.52
CA MET A 70 0.02 10.65 4.89
C MET A 70 0.90 11.33 5.93
N ASN A 71 2.19 11.53 5.67
CA ASN A 71 3.06 12.29 6.57
C ASN A 71 2.63 13.77 6.69
N ASP A 72 1.93 14.32 5.69
CA ASP A 72 1.37 15.69 5.74
C ASP A 72 0.36 15.88 6.89
N THR A 73 -0.20 14.80 7.43
CA THR A 73 -1.15 14.86 8.55
C THR A 73 -0.47 14.81 9.92
N ILE A 74 0.85 14.68 9.95
CA ILE A 74 1.63 14.60 11.19
C ILE A 74 2.27 15.95 11.44
N GLU A 75 1.98 16.55 12.58
CA GLU A 75 2.54 17.84 12.98
C GLU A 75 4.07 17.77 13.07
N GLY A 76 4.74 18.74 12.44
CA GLY A 76 6.20 18.80 12.38
C GLY A 76 6.86 17.79 11.43
N ALA A 77 6.08 17.07 10.59
CA ALA A 77 6.65 16.25 9.55
C ALA A 77 7.05 17.10 8.33
N GLN A 78 8.27 16.89 7.85
CA GLN A 78 8.79 17.48 6.62
C GLN A 78 9.29 16.38 5.71
N VAL A 79 8.90 16.43 4.44
CA VAL A 79 9.28 15.47 3.40
C VAL A 79 10.04 16.21 2.32
N ASP A 80 11.31 15.89 2.17
CA ASP A 80 12.21 16.44 1.15
C ASP A 80 12.49 15.40 0.06
N GLY A 81 13.03 15.85 -1.08
CA GLY A 81 13.30 15.00 -2.23
C GLY A 81 12.13 14.92 -3.21
N GLU A 82 12.23 14.01 -4.17
CA GLU A 82 11.27 13.88 -5.25
C GLU A 82 10.62 12.50 -5.24
N ILE A 83 9.29 12.45 -5.29
CA ILE A 83 8.51 11.21 -5.42
C ILE A 83 7.66 11.33 -6.68
N LEU A 84 8.02 10.60 -7.71
CA LEU A 84 7.32 10.59 -8.99
C LEU A 84 6.41 9.36 -9.07
N MET A 85 5.13 9.55 -9.32
CA MET A 85 4.18 8.51 -9.71
C MET A 85 3.79 8.75 -11.17
N ASP A 86 4.08 7.79 -12.05
CA ASP A 86 3.92 7.93 -13.50
C ASP A 86 4.57 9.21 -14.06
N GLY A 87 5.72 9.61 -13.51
CA GLY A 87 6.46 10.79 -13.91
C GLY A 87 5.97 12.12 -13.33
N GLN A 88 4.90 12.13 -12.53
CA GLN A 88 4.40 13.32 -11.84
C GLN A 88 4.87 13.36 -10.38
N ASN A 89 5.43 14.47 -9.94
CA ASN A 89 5.83 14.66 -8.54
C ASN A 89 4.58 14.78 -7.65
N ILE A 90 4.35 13.77 -6.80
CA ILE A 90 3.18 13.73 -5.91
C ILE A 90 3.21 14.81 -4.81
N ASN A 91 4.39 15.39 -4.53
CA ASN A 91 4.56 16.48 -3.56
C ASN A 91 4.37 17.88 -4.17
N SER A 92 4.10 17.96 -5.48
CA SER A 92 3.79 19.24 -6.14
C SER A 92 2.54 19.88 -5.52
N ALA A 93 2.54 21.22 -5.40
CA ALA A 93 1.38 21.98 -4.93
C ALA A 93 0.13 21.83 -5.83
N GLU A 94 0.32 21.38 -7.07
CA GLU A 94 -0.76 21.15 -8.04
C GLU A 94 -1.50 19.84 -7.79
N ILE A 95 -0.93 18.91 -7.01
CA ILE A 95 -1.50 17.59 -6.72
C ILE A 95 -2.40 17.68 -5.50
N ASP A 96 -3.69 17.44 -5.70
CA ASP A 96 -4.64 17.28 -4.59
C ASP A 96 -4.39 15.96 -3.84
N PRO A 97 -4.08 16.00 -2.54
CA PRO A 97 -3.86 14.80 -1.73
C PRO A 97 -5.07 13.86 -1.68
N VAL A 98 -6.29 14.37 -1.82
CA VAL A 98 -7.53 13.55 -1.83
C VAL A 98 -7.57 12.70 -3.09
N LEU A 99 -7.29 13.30 -4.25
CA LEU A 99 -7.22 12.59 -5.52
C LEU A 99 -6.04 11.62 -5.57
N LEU A 100 -4.90 11.99 -5.00
CA LEU A 100 -3.76 11.08 -4.87
C LEU A 100 -4.14 9.86 -4.04
N ARG A 101 -4.78 10.03 -2.87
CA ARG A 101 -5.19 8.93 -1.99
C ARG A 101 -6.29 8.04 -2.57
N ALA A 102 -7.03 8.51 -3.56
CA ALA A 102 -7.92 7.66 -4.36
C ALA A 102 -7.13 6.72 -5.29
N LYS A 103 -5.96 7.15 -5.79
CA LYS A 103 -5.06 6.34 -6.63
C LYS A 103 -4.12 5.45 -5.82
N VAL A 104 -3.78 5.84 -4.61
CA VAL A 104 -2.84 5.15 -3.72
C VAL A 104 -3.57 4.72 -2.45
N GLY A 105 -4.18 3.53 -2.51
CA GLY A 105 -4.90 2.93 -1.39
C GLY A 105 -3.95 2.48 -0.28
N MET A 106 -4.43 2.46 0.97
CA MET A 106 -3.64 2.01 2.12
C MET A 106 -4.40 1.02 2.99
N VAL A 107 -3.70 -0.06 3.35
CA VAL A 107 -4.13 -1.07 4.32
C VAL A 107 -3.19 -0.99 5.52
N PHE A 108 -3.77 -0.79 6.70
CA PHE A 108 -3.01 -0.59 7.94
C PHE A 108 -2.73 -1.90 8.66
N GLN A 109 -1.73 -1.88 9.53
CA GLN A 109 -1.31 -3.01 10.37
C GLN A 109 -2.47 -3.54 11.22
N LYS A 110 -3.19 -2.65 11.91
CA LYS A 110 -4.39 -3.00 12.66
C LYS A 110 -5.60 -2.81 11.76
N PRO A 111 -6.43 -3.85 11.56
CA PRO A 111 -7.67 -3.69 10.81
C PRO A 111 -8.49 -2.52 11.38
N ASN A 112 -8.97 -1.66 10.49
CA ASN A 112 -9.70 -0.45 10.86
C ASN A 112 -11.02 -0.32 10.06
N PRO A 113 -11.92 -1.30 10.12
CA PRO A 113 -13.21 -1.15 9.49
C PRO A 113 -13.95 0.04 10.10
N PHE A 114 -14.70 0.76 9.28
CA PHE A 114 -15.61 1.78 9.81
C PHE A 114 -16.67 1.13 10.69
N PRO A 115 -17.21 1.81 11.71
CA PRO A 115 -18.31 1.33 12.55
C PRO A 115 -19.64 1.37 11.76
N LYS A 116 -19.67 0.67 10.65
CA LYS A 116 -20.75 0.55 9.66
C LYS A 116 -20.89 -0.91 9.26
N SER A 117 -21.86 -1.19 8.40
CA SER A 117 -22.04 -2.54 7.83
C SER A 117 -20.85 -2.99 6.97
N VAL A 118 -20.75 -4.29 6.70
CA VAL A 118 -19.80 -4.84 5.74
C VAL A 118 -19.98 -4.17 4.38
N TYR A 119 -21.24 -4.07 3.91
CA TYR A 119 -21.59 -3.39 2.67
C TYR A 119 -21.10 -1.95 2.64
N ASP A 120 -21.43 -1.16 3.67
CA ASP A 120 -21.11 0.27 3.70
C ASP A 120 -19.61 0.54 3.81
N ASN A 121 -18.84 -0.37 4.39
CA ASN A 121 -17.38 -0.26 4.36
C ASN A 121 -16.83 -0.27 2.94
N VAL A 122 -17.29 -1.21 2.10
CA VAL A 122 -16.80 -1.33 0.71
C VAL A 122 -17.41 -0.26 -0.18
N ALA A 123 -18.70 0.04 0.00
CA ALA A 123 -19.43 1.04 -0.78
C ALA A 123 -18.99 2.49 -0.50
N TYR A 124 -18.25 2.73 0.59
CA TYR A 124 -17.89 4.09 1.04
C TYR A 124 -17.09 4.86 -0.01
N GLY A 125 -15.99 4.29 -0.49
CA GLY A 125 -15.16 4.91 -1.52
C GLY A 125 -15.91 5.17 -2.83
N PRO A 126 -16.54 4.16 -3.44
CA PRO A 126 -17.36 4.34 -4.64
C PRO A 126 -18.42 5.42 -4.54
N ARG A 127 -19.09 5.55 -3.37
CA ARG A 127 -20.10 6.62 -3.14
C ARG A 127 -19.48 8.01 -3.11
N ILE A 128 -18.39 8.20 -2.35
CA ILE A 128 -17.75 9.52 -2.19
C ILE A 128 -17.17 10.01 -3.51
N HIS A 129 -16.57 9.11 -4.27
CA HIS A 129 -15.96 9.45 -5.56
C HIS A 129 -16.96 9.42 -6.72
N GLY A 130 -18.25 9.16 -6.49
CA GLY A 130 -19.27 9.16 -7.53
C GLY A 130 -19.03 8.13 -8.63
N LEU A 131 -18.45 6.96 -8.29
CA LEU A 131 -18.04 5.93 -9.26
C LEU A 131 -19.20 5.05 -9.72
N ALA A 132 -20.36 5.09 -9.05
CA ALA A 132 -21.55 4.32 -9.40
C ALA A 132 -22.68 5.29 -9.71
N GLY A 133 -23.27 5.16 -10.91
CA GLY A 133 -24.44 5.94 -11.36
C GLY A 133 -25.77 5.40 -10.86
N SER A 134 -25.78 4.17 -10.31
CA SER A 134 -26.98 3.49 -9.82
C SER A 134 -26.66 2.61 -8.61
N LYS A 135 -27.72 2.24 -7.87
CA LYS A 135 -27.58 1.28 -6.77
C LYS A 135 -27.11 -0.09 -7.27
N ALA A 136 -27.56 -0.52 -8.43
CA ALA A 136 -27.18 -1.82 -9.02
C ALA A 136 -25.67 -1.86 -9.36
N GLU A 137 -25.12 -0.78 -9.91
CA GLU A 137 -23.68 -0.66 -10.15
C GLU A 137 -22.88 -0.67 -8.85
N LEU A 138 -23.35 0.04 -7.82
CA LEU A 138 -22.71 0.04 -6.51
C LEU A 138 -22.73 -1.36 -5.89
N ASP A 139 -23.86 -2.08 -5.96
CA ASP A 139 -24.00 -3.45 -5.46
C ASP A 139 -23.02 -4.39 -6.20
N GLN A 140 -22.87 -4.22 -7.50
CA GLN A 140 -21.90 -4.97 -8.30
C GLN A 140 -20.46 -4.67 -7.88
N MET A 141 -20.09 -3.38 -7.71
CA MET A 141 -18.74 -2.98 -7.25
C MET A 141 -18.42 -3.58 -5.87
N VAL A 142 -19.36 -3.54 -4.95
CA VAL A 142 -19.22 -4.14 -3.61
C VAL A 142 -19.01 -5.65 -3.72
N GLY A 143 -19.86 -6.34 -4.45
CA GLY A 143 -19.77 -7.79 -4.65
C GLY A 143 -18.43 -8.21 -5.28
N VAL A 144 -18.01 -7.55 -6.35
CA VAL A 144 -16.73 -7.81 -7.02
C VAL A 144 -15.54 -7.55 -6.09
N SER A 145 -15.58 -6.48 -5.29
CA SER A 145 -14.48 -6.15 -4.37
C SER A 145 -14.37 -7.18 -3.24
N LEU A 146 -15.50 -7.64 -2.69
CA LEU A 146 -15.53 -8.71 -1.69
C LEU A 146 -15.10 -10.06 -2.26
N GLN A 147 -15.44 -10.36 -3.52
CA GLN A 147 -14.97 -11.55 -4.24
C GLN A 147 -13.45 -11.52 -4.42
N LYS A 148 -12.92 -10.41 -4.94
CA LYS A 148 -11.47 -10.21 -5.11
C LYS A 148 -10.71 -10.29 -3.79
N ALA A 149 -11.31 -9.85 -2.67
CA ALA A 149 -10.72 -9.97 -1.35
C ALA A 149 -10.90 -11.37 -0.70
N GLY A 150 -11.45 -12.35 -1.43
CA GLY A 150 -11.70 -13.70 -0.93
C GLY A 150 -12.66 -13.73 0.27
N LEU A 151 -13.53 -12.72 0.42
CA LEU A 151 -14.41 -12.58 1.58
C LEU A 151 -15.89 -12.85 1.25
N TRP A 152 -16.27 -12.79 -0.01
CA TRP A 152 -17.67 -12.88 -0.46
C TRP A 152 -18.42 -14.10 0.08
N SER A 153 -17.85 -15.29 -0.01
CA SER A 153 -18.49 -16.54 0.45
C SER A 153 -18.81 -16.55 1.94
N GLU A 154 -18.07 -15.76 2.73
CA GLU A 154 -18.22 -15.68 4.18
C GLU A 154 -19.21 -14.61 4.64
N VAL A 155 -19.48 -13.60 3.78
CA VAL A 155 -20.27 -12.42 4.19
C VAL A 155 -21.48 -12.11 3.31
N LYS A 156 -21.69 -12.80 2.18
CA LYS A 156 -22.75 -12.51 1.20
C LYS A 156 -24.15 -12.48 1.83
N ASP A 157 -24.43 -13.32 2.82
CA ASP A 157 -25.72 -13.44 3.47
C ASP A 157 -25.87 -12.52 4.71
N ARG A 158 -24.82 -11.73 5.01
CA ARG A 158 -24.77 -10.84 6.19
C ARG A 158 -24.08 -9.50 5.89
N LEU A 159 -24.28 -8.97 4.69
CA LEU A 159 -23.70 -7.70 4.25
C LEU A 159 -24.12 -6.50 5.11
N ASN A 160 -25.26 -6.58 5.78
CA ASN A 160 -25.76 -5.54 6.67
C ASN A 160 -25.25 -5.66 8.11
N ASP A 161 -24.55 -6.73 8.46
CA ASP A 161 -23.96 -6.89 9.79
C ASP A 161 -22.85 -5.86 10.03
N ALA A 162 -22.64 -5.51 11.30
CA ALA A 162 -21.55 -4.62 11.68
C ALA A 162 -20.19 -5.20 11.29
N ALA A 163 -19.38 -4.45 10.57
CA ALA A 163 -18.05 -4.88 10.14
C ALA A 163 -17.14 -5.23 11.32
N THR A 164 -17.37 -4.62 12.48
CA THR A 164 -16.64 -4.88 13.73
C THR A 164 -16.95 -6.24 14.36
N SER A 165 -18.02 -6.93 13.93
CA SER A 165 -18.35 -8.29 14.39
C SER A 165 -17.57 -9.39 13.66
N LEU A 166 -16.84 -9.04 12.61
CA LEU A 166 -16.00 -9.97 11.84
C LEU A 166 -14.75 -10.38 12.63
N SER A 167 -14.19 -11.55 12.32
CA SER A 167 -12.88 -11.95 12.85
C SER A 167 -11.77 -11.03 12.34
N GLY A 168 -10.60 -10.98 13.01
CA GLY A 168 -9.49 -10.12 12.62
C GLY A 168 -9.05 -10.31 11.16
N GLY A 169 -8.92 -11.57 10.71
CA GLY A 169 -8.59 -11.85 9.31
C GLY A 169 -9.70 -11.46 8.32
N GLN A 170 -10.98 -11.58 8.71
CA GLN A 170 -12.10 -11.09 7.90
C GLN A 170 -12.11 -9.56 7.84
N GLN A 171 -11.87 -8.88 8.97
CA GLN A 171 -11.76 -7.41 9.01
C GLN A 171 -10.61 -6.92 8.13
N GLN A 172 -9.46 -7.60 8.14
CA GLN A 172 -8.32 -7.23 7.29
C GLN A 172 -8.67 -7.38 5.80
N ARG A 173 -9.29 -8.51 5.41
CA ARG A 173 -9.75 -8.68 4.02
C ARG A 173 -10.84 -7.69 3.64
N LEU A 174 -11.70 -7.28 4.58
CA LEU A 174 -12.67 -6.20 4.35
C LEU A 174 -11.97 -4.85 4.11
N CYS A 175 -10.92 -4.52 4.86
CA CYS A 175 -10.12 -3.32 4.64
C CYS A 175 -9.42 -3.36 3.26
N ILE A 176 -8.96 -4.53 2.81
CA ILE A 176 -8.42 -4.71 1.46
C ILE A 176 -9.55 -4.52 0.42
N ALA A 177 -10.73 -5.16 0.61
CA ALA A 177 -11.88 -4.98 -0.29
C ALA A 177 -12.26 -3.51 -0.42
N ARG A 178 -12.29 -2.77 0.69
CA ARG A 178 -12.53 -1.33 0.72
C ARG A 178 -11.49 -0.55 -0.08
N ALA A 179 -10.21 -0.88 0.08
CA ALA A 179 -9.13 -0.21 -0.63
C ALA A 179 -9.17 -0.43 -2.15
N ILE A 180 -9.50 -1.65 -2.61
CA ILE A 180 -9.56 -1.98 -4.03
C ILE A 180 -10.88 -1.58 -4.71
N ALA A 181 -11.92 -1.23 -3.95
CA ALA A 181 -13.25 -0.89 -4.48
C ALA A 181 -13.26 0.33 -5.41
N ILE A 182 -12.32 1.25 -5.21
CA ILE A 182 -12.14 2.44 -6.06
C ILE A 182 -11.15 2.21 -7.20
N SER A 183 -10.66 0.96 -7.37
CA SER A 183 -9.66 0.58 -8.38
C SER A 183 -8.40 1.47 -8.35
N PRO A 184 -7.68 1.51 -7.23
CA PRO A 184 -6.46 2.31 -7.12
C PRO A 184 -5.40 1.81 -8.11
N GLU A 185 -4.36 2.59 -8.31
CA GLU A 185 -3.19 2.20 -9.12
C GLU A 185 -2.10 1.53 -8.26
N VAL A 186 -2.01 1.95 -7.00
CA VAL A 186 -1.04 1.47 -6.01
C VAL A 186 -1.76 1.05 -4.73
N ILE A 187 -1.31 -0.04 -4.11
CA ILE A 187 -1.79 -0.48 -2.80
C ILE A 187 -0.59 -0.53 -1.84
N LEU A 188 -0.67 0.27 -0.79
CA LEU A 188 0.29 0.28 0.31
C LEU A 188 -0.24 -0.62 1.43
N MET A 189 0.60 -1.50 1.96
CA MET A 189 0.24 -2.40 3.04
C MET A 189 1.27 -2.29 4.18
N ASP A 190 0.85 -1.80 5.34
CA ASP A 190 1.70 -1.66 6.51
C ASP A 190 1.46 -2.86 7.43
N GLU A 191 2.35 -3.87 7.38
CA GLU A 191 2.31 -5.12 8.18
C GLU A 191 0.94 -5.83 8.20
N PRO A 192 0.33 -6.13 7.04
CA PRO A 192 -1.07 -6.54 6.95
C PRO A 192 -1.40 -7.87 7.64
N CYS A 193 -0.39 -8.66 8.02
CA CYS A 193 -0.56 -9.99 8.63
C CYS A 193 -0.05 -10.09 10.07
N SER A 194 0.49 -9.01 10.67
CA SER A 194 1.20 -9.07 11.95
C SER A 194 0.36 -9.53 13.14
N ALA A 195 -0.97 -9.36 13.08
CA ALA A 195 -1.90 -9.73 14.15
C ALA A 195 -2.81 -10.92 13.78
N LEU A 196 -2.46 -11.66 12.71
CA LEU A 196 -3.29 -12.74 12.18
C LEU A 196 -2.71 -14.13 12.49
N ASP A 197 -3.58 -15.11 12.58
CA ASP A 197 -3.19 -16.52 12.65
C ASP A 197 -2.59 -17.01 11.32
N PRO A 198 -1.89 -18.16 11.30
CA PRO A 198 -1.23 -18.65 10.08
C PRO A 198 -2.18 -18.90 8.90
N ILE A 199 -3.43 -19.33 9.17
CA ILE A 199 -4.42 -19.61 8.11
C ILE A 199 -4.89 -18.29 7.48
N ALA A 200 -5.20 -17.28 8.30
CA ALA A 200 -5.57 -15.97 7.83
C ALA A 200 -4.41 -15.30 7.08
N THR A 201 -3.17 -15.48 7.56
CA THR A 201 -1.96 -14.99 6.89
C THR A 201 -1.81 -15.60 5.49
N ALA A 202 -1.92 -16.93 5.36
CA ALA A 202 -1.82 -17.60 4.07
C ALA A 202 -2.86 -17.07 3.05
N ARG A 203 -4.10 -16.85 3.49
CA ARG A 203 -5.16 -16.26 2.65
C ARG A 203 -4.84 -14.83 2.19
N ILE A 204 -4.20 -14.02 3.04
CA ILE A 204 -3.78 -12.66 2.64
C ILE A 204 -2.60 -12.74 1.66
N GLU A 205 -1.67 -13.67 1.82
CA GLU A 205 -0.54 -13.87 0.90
C GLU A 205 -1.03 -14.31 -0.49
N GLU A 206 -1.97 -15.26 -0.57
CA GLU A 206 -2.63 -15.68 -1.81
C GLU A 206 -3.33 -14.48 -2.48
N LEU A 207 -4.05 -13.69 -1.69
CA LEU A 207 -4.73 -12.50 -2.17
C LEU A 207 -3.73 -11.46 -2.73
N ILE A 208 -2.60 -11.24 -2.08
CA ILE A 208 -1.54 -10.32 -2.54
C ILE A 208 -1.01 -10.79 -3.90
N ASP A 209 -0.77 -12.10 -4.07
CA ASP A 209 -0.29 -12.66 -5.34
C ASP A 209 -1.30 -12.47 -6.49
N GLU A 210 -2.60 -12.59 -6.24
CA GLU A 210 -3.63 -12.30 -7.22
C GLU A 210 -3.71 -10.79 -7.55
N LEU A 211 -3.64 -9.93 -6.53
CA LEU A 211 -3.76 -8.49 -6.69
C LEU A 211 -2.59 -7.87 -7.45
N ARG A 212 -1.34 -8.39 -7.30
CA ARG A 212 -0.17 -7.86 -8.00
C ARG A 212 -0.27 -7.92 -9.53
N LEU A 213 -1.13 -8.78 -10.07
CA LEU A 213 -1.36 -8.87 -11.52
C LEU A 213 -2.02 -7.59 -12.07
N ARG A 214 -2.61 -6.78 -11.21
CA ARG A 214 -3.37 -5.57 -11.57
C ARG A 214 -2.86 -4.30 -10.92
N PHE A 215 -2.24 -4.40 -9.75
CA PHE A 215 -1.84 -3.27 -8.92
C PHE A 215 -0.32 -3.30 -8.65
N CYS A 216 0.27 -2.13 -8.54
CA CYS A 216 1.56 -1.97 -7.89
C CYS A 216 1.35 -2.11 -6.37
N ILE A 217 2.04 -3.04 -5.71
CA ILE A 217 1.87 -3.29 -4.28
C ILE A 217 3.19 -3.02 -3.56
N ILE A 218 3.12 -2.25 -2.47
CA ILE A 218 4.26 -2.02 -1.59
C ILE A 218 3.86 -2.48 -0.18
N ILE A 219 4.60 -3.44 0.36
CA ILE A 219 4.28 -4.06 1.65
C ILE A 219 5.43 -3.85 2.64
N VAL A 220 5.12 -3.35 3.82
CA VAL A 220 6.02 -3.41 4.98
C VAL A 220 5.76 -4.73 5.71
N THR A 221 6.80 -5.48 6.01
CA THR A 221 6.69 -6.68 6.83
C THR A 221 7.93 -6.91 7.67
N HIS A 222 7.73 -7.47 8.87
CA HIS A 222 8.80 -7.97 9.71
C HIS A 222 9.09 -9.46 9.46
N SER A 223 8.23 -10.16 8.70
CA SER A 223 8.42 -11.55 8.35
C SER A 223 9.24 -11.69 7.08
N MET A 224 10.49 -12.12 7.22
CA MET A 224 11.37 -12.43 6.08
C MET A 224 10.76 -13.52 5.19
N GLN A 225 10.12 -14.52 5.82
CA GLN A 225 9.45 -15.60 5.09
C GLN A 225 8.28 -15.08 4.24
N GLN A 226 7.50 -14.12 4.75
CA GLN A 226 6.44 -13.49 4.01
C GLN A 226 7.02 -12.68 2.83
N ALA A 227 8.02 -11.82 3.08
CA ALA A 227 8.67 -11.05 2.03
C ALA A 227 9.21 -11.95 0.91
N ALA A 228 9.87 -13.06 1.26
CA ALA A 228 10.41 -14.01 0.29
C ALA A 228 9.32 -14.71 -0.55
N ARG A 229 8.13 -14.96 0.03
CA ARG A 229 7.03 -15.63 -0.70
C ARG A 229 6.26 -14.71 -1.63
N VAL A 230 5.95 -13.47 -1.18
CA VAL A 230 4.98 -12.63 -1.88
C VAL A 230 5.61 -11.59 -2.81
N SER A 231 6.89 -11.22 -2.62
CA SER A 231 7.46 -10.07 -3.33
C SER A 231 8.42 -10.45 -4.46
N GLN A 232 8.45 -9.61 -5.48
CA GLN A 232 9.39 -9.69 -6.62
C GLN A 232 10.61 -8.81 -6.36
N LYS A 233 10.44 -7.71 -5.62
CA LYS A 233 11.52 -6.82 -5.19
C LYS A 233 11.52 -6.67 -3.68
N THR A 234 12.70 -6.52 -3.11
CA THR A 234 12.88 -6.32 -1.68
C THR A 234 13.83 -5.15 -1.43
N ALA A 235 13.43 -4.27 -0.53
CA ALA A 235 14.20 -3.13 -0.04
C ALA A 235 14.52 -3.35 1.44
N PHE A 236 15.80 -3.40 1.79
CA PHE A 236 16.24 -3.49 3.17
C PHE A 236 16.55 -2.11 3.74
N PHE A 237 15.84 -1.75 4.79
CA PHE A 237 15.99 -0.50 5.54
C PHE A 237 16.71 -0.74 6.86
N ASN A 238 17.63 0.16 7.20
CA ASN A 238 18.28 0.17 8.51
C ASN A 238 18.60 1.60 8.94
N ALA A 239 18.26 1.95 10.19
CA ALA A 239 18.56 3.25 10.80
C ALA A 239 18.22 4.48 9.93
N GLY A 240 17.08 4.43 9.21
CA GLY A 240 16.63 5.52 8.34
C GLY A 240 17.21 5.52 6.93
N GLU A 241 18.04 4.55 6.58
CA GLU A 241 18.67 4.42 5.26
C GLU A 241 18.11 3.23 4.47
N LEU A 242 18.09 3.34 3.15
CA LEU A 242 17.94 2.21 2.23
C LEU A 242 19.32 1.57 2.02
N VAL A 243 19.52 0.42 2.64
CA VAL A 243 20.82 -0.29 2.57
C VAL A 243 20.97 -1.02 1.26
N GLU A 244 19.94 -1.74 0.83
CA GLU A 244 19.97 -2.52 -0.40
C GLU A 244 18.57 -2.65 -1.00
N PHE A 245 18.50 -2.67 -2.33
CA PHE A 245 17.29 -2.89 -3.10
C PHE A 245 17.57 -3.76 -4.32
N GLY A 246 16.83 -4.84 -4.49
CA GLY A 246 17.04 -5.75 -5.59
C GLY A 246 15.92 -6.77 -5.78
N ASP A 247 16.19 -7.76 -6.62
CA ASP A 247 15.32 -8.93 -6.76
C ASP A 247 15.25 -9.68 -5.44
N THR A 248 14.04 -10.07 -5.05
CA THR A 248 13.81 -10.74 -3.76
C THR A 248 14.67 -11.98 -3.60
N GLU A 249 14.78 -12.81 -4.63
CA GLU A 249 15.63 -14.00 -4.62
C GLU A 249 17.09 -13.63 -4.32
N THR A 250 17.64 -12.62 -5.01
CA THR A 250 19.01 -12.14 -4.80
C THR A 250 19.23 -11.64 -3.39
N ILE A 251 18.31 -10.79 -2.88
CA ILE A 251 18.40 -10.23 -1.53
C ILE A 251 18.43 -11.35 -0.48
N PHE A 252 17.64 -12.42 -0.64
CA PHE A 252 17.54 -13.50 0.36
C PHE A 252 18.60 -14.59 0.19
N THR A 253 19.24 -14.73 -0.98
CA THR A 253 20.22 -15.80 -1.23
C THR A 253 21.66 -15.33 -1.35
N ASN A 254 21.88 -14.17 -1.95
CA ASN A 254 23.21 -13.61 -2.22
C ASN A 254 23.17 -12.07 -2.22
N PRO A 255 22.89 -11.45 -1.06
CA PRO A 255 22.87 -9.98 -0.95
C PRO A 255 24.27 -9.40 -1.19
N ALA A 256 24.34 -8.21 -1.78
CA ALA A 256 25.59 -7.53 -2.05
C ALA A 256 26.14 -6.83 -0.78
N GLU A 257 25.26 -6.42 0.12
CA GLU A 257 25.61 -5.68 1.33
C GLU A 257 25.74 -6.61 2.54
N GLN A 258 26.87 -6.52 3.26
CA GLN A 258 27.11 -7.32 4.47
C GLN A 258 26.03 -7.08 5.53
N ARG A 259 25.55 -5.83 5.67
CA ARG A 259 24.45 -5.49 6.60
C ARG A 259 23.16 -6.25 6.28
N THR A 260 22.86 -6.44 4.99
CA THR A 260 21.71 -7.22 4.53
C THR A 260 21.89 -8.69 4.89
N GLN A 261 23.08 -9.25 4.63
CA GLN A 261 23.40 -10.64 4.98
C GLN A 261 23.28 -10.91 6.47
N ASP A 262 23.81 -10.02 7.31
CA ASP A 262 23.75 -10.15 8.76
C ASP A 262 22.30 -10.09 9.27
N TYR A 263 21.47 -9.21 8.69
CA TYR A 263 20.05 -9.13 9.03
C TYR A 263 19.29 -10.41 8.67
N ILE A 264 19.47 -10.93 7.44
CA ILE A 264 18.77 -12.11 6.95
C ILE A 264 19.18 -13.37 7.70
N THR A 265 20.46 -13.48 8.09
CA THR A 265 21.00 -14.64 8.84
C THR A 265 20.77 -14.55 10.35
N GLY A 266 20.11 -13.49 10.84
CA GLY A 266 19.86 -13.28 12.27
C GLY A 266 21.11 -12.94 13.08
N ARG A 267 22.20 -12.51 12.43
CA ARG A 267 23.45 -12.05 13.07
C ARG A 267 23.46 -10.55 13.34
N PHE A 268 22.30 -9.92 13.21
CA PHE A 268 22.11 -8.50 13.39
C PHE A 268 21.90 -8.20 14.88
N GLY A 269 22.87 -7.54 15.53
CA GLY A 269 22.81 -7.17 16.94
C GLY A 269 24.03 -6.31 17.32
#